data_65c23ad67ede9f9521877eff6148bcc2
#
_entry.id   65c23ad67ede9f9521877eff6148bcc2
#
_cell.length_a   1.000
_cell.length_b   1.000
_cell.length_c   1.000
_cell.angle_alpha   90.00
_cell.angle_beta   90.00
_cell.angle_gamma   90.00
#
_symmetry.space_group_name_H-M   'P 1'
#
loop_
_entity.id
_entity.type
_entity.pdbx_description
1 polymer ?
#
loop_
_entity_poly.entity_id
_entity_poly.type
_entity_poly.pdbx_seq_one_letter_code
_entity_poly.pdbx_strand_id
1 'polypeptide(L)'
;GDAIDLQRFAEIGKKGVLALMCDSTNAERPGFTMSERSVGHVFDNLFNEHKNARIIIATFASNVDRVQQIIDTAYRFGRKVAVEGRSMVNIISVASELGYLRIPENTLIEIDQVKNYPDEKVVLITTGSQGESMAALSRMAADIHKKITIKPNDTIIFSSNPIPGNEKAVSKVINELSMKGAKVIFQDVHVSGHACQEEIKLIYSLVKP
;
A
#
# COMPACT_ATOMS: atom_id res chain seq x y z
N GLY A 1 0.99 4.50 12.45
CA GLY A 1 -0.12 5.10 13.20
C GLY A 1 0.19 5.19 14.69
N ASP A 2 -0.59 5.95 15.40
CA ASP A 2 -0.48 6.09 16.85
C ASP A 2 -0.93 4.80 17.55
N ALA A 3 -0.43 4.60 18.79
CA ALA A 3 -0.86 3.48 19.61
C ALA A 3 -2.33 3.66 20.01
N ILE A 4 -3.07 2.53 20.04
CA ILE A 4 -4.47 2.54 20.49
C ILE A 4 -4.56 2.93 21.98
N ASP A 5 -5.50 3.78 22.32
CA ASP A 5 -5.78 4.18 23.71
C ASP A 5 -6.64 3.14 24.44
N LEU A 6 -6.00 2.09 24.94
CA LEU A 6 -6.66 1.02 25.68
C LEU A 6 -7.30 1.50 26.99
N GLN A 7 -6.70 2.53 27.63
CA GLN A 7 -7.26 3.11 28.85
C GLN A 7 -8.64 3.72 28.57
N ARG A 8 -8.77 4.41 27.46
CA ARG A 8 -10.05 5.02 27.06
C ARG A 8 -11.16 3.97 26.84
N PHE A 9 -10.80 2.82 26.24
CA PHE A 9 -11.77 1.71 26.09
C PHE A 9 -12.24 1.18 27.44
N ALA A 10 -11.32 1.01 28.40
CA ALA A 10 -11.68 0.56 29.76
C ALA A 10 -12.56 1.58 30.50
N GLU A 11 -12.30 2.89 30.36
CA GLU A 11 -13.12 3.97 30.92
C GLU A 11 -14.54 3.97 30.33
N ILE A 12 -14.68 3.74 29.02
CA ILE A 12 -15.97 3.61 28.35
C ILE A 12 -16.72 2.39 28.90
N GLY A 13 -16.04 1.25 29.04
CA GLY A 13 -16.63 0.03 29.63
C GLY A 13 -17.17 0.23 31.03
N LYS A 14 -16.48 1.03 31.88
CA LYS A 14 -16.97 1.37 33.26
C LYS A 14 -18.25 2.19 33.27
N LYS A 15 -18.54 2.92 32.19
CA LYS A 15 -19.77 3.73 32.06
C LYS A 15 -21.00 2.89 31.67
N GLY A 16 -20.78 1.64 31.25
CA GLY A 16 -21.78 0.77 30.68
C GLY A 16 -21.92 0.98 29.16
N VAL A 17 -21.85 -0.10 28.43
CA VAL A 17 -21.98 -0.13 26.95
C VAL A 17 -23.09 -1.07 26.57
N LEU A 18 -24.10 -0.59 25.86
CA LEU A 18 -25.23 -1.41 25.42
C LEU A 18 -24.85 -2.38 24.30
N ALA A 19 -24.00 -1.96 23.39
CA ALA A 19 -23.56 -2.77 22.25
C ALA A 19 -22.18 -2.32 21.75
N LEU A 20 -21.34 -3.26 21.35
CA LEU A 20 -20.07 -3.03 20.67
C LEU A 20 -20.22 -3.42 19.20
N MET A 21 -20.09 -2.45 18.29
CA MET A 21 -20.01 -2.67 16.87
C MET A 21 -18.56 -2.45 16.42
N CYS A 22 -17.87 -3.52 16.04
CA CYS A 22 -16.48 -3.46 15.61
C CYS A 22 -16.27 -4.25 14.33
N ASP A 23 -15.18 -3.93 13.60
CA ASP A 23 -14.71 -4.71 12.48
C ASP A 23 -14.37 -6.13 12.95
N SER A 24 -14.81 -7.12 12.19
CA SER A 24 -14.58 -8.54 12.48
C SER A 24 -13.98 -9.31 11.29
N THR A 25 -13.44 -8.60 10.30
CA THR A 25 -12.90 -9.19 9.06
C THR A 25 -11.88 -10.30 9.33
N ASN A 26 -11.02 -10.13 10.33
CA ASN A 26 -10.01 -11.12 10.72
C ASN A 26 -10.30 -11.80 12.07
N ALA A 27 -11.55 -11.83 12.52
CA ALA A 27 -11.92 -12.41 13.83
C ALA A 27 -11.52 -13.89 13.99
N GLU A 28 -11.43 -14.64 12.89
CA GLU A 28 -11.03 -16.06 12.91
C GLU A 28 -9.50 -16.25 12.83
N ARG A 29 -8.73 -15.19 12.56
CA ARG A 29 -7.27 -15.28 12.51
C ARG A 29 -6.69 -15.26 13.93
N PRO A 30 -5.94 -16.31 14.35
CA PRO A 30 -5.30 -16.35 15.65
C PRO A 30 -4.25 -15.25 15.84
N GLY A 31 -4.04 -14.80 17.07
CA GLY A 31 -2.98 -13.87 17.42
C GLY A 31 -3.34 -12.41 17.19
N PHE A 32 -2.31 -11.62 16.98
CA PHE A 32 -2.37 -10.16 16.80
C PHE A 32 -1.96 -9.76 15.39
N THR A 33 -2.49 -8.64 14.92
CA THR A 33 -2.08 -8.02 13.67
C THR A 33 -0.66 -7.45 13.81
N MET A 34 0.19 -7.70 12.82
CA MET A 34 1.53 -7.10 12.78
C MET A 34 1.44 -5.58 12.60
N SER A 35 2.41 -4.86 13.16
CA SER A 35 2.47 -3.42 12.99
C SER A 35 2.74 -3.04 11.53
N GLU A 36 2.05 -2.02 11.02
CA GLU A 36 2.32 -1.42 9.70
C GLU A 36 3.80 -0.99 9.56
N ARG A 37 4.47 -0.64 10.65
CA ARG A 37 5.91 -0.30 10.67
C ARG A 37 6.81 -1.42 10.17
N SER A 38 6.41 -2.69 10.30
CA SER A 38 7.20 -3.83 9.81
C SER A 38 7.37 -3.82 8.29
N VAL A 39 6.42 -3.25 7.55
CA VAL A 39 6.49 -3.16 6.09
C VAL A 39 7.58 -2.19 5.61
N GLY A 40 7.91 -1.17 6.41
CA GLY A 40 8.99 -0.24 6.08
C GLY A 40 10.33 -0.95 5.87
N HIS A 41 10.67 -1.92 6.72
CA HIS A 41 11.89 -2.72 6.57
C HIS A 41 11.86 -3.62 5.33
N VAL A 42 10.68 -4.12 4.97
CA VAL A 42 10.52 -4.92 3.74
C VAL A 42 10.80 -4.05 2.51
N PHE A 43 10.30 -2.82 2.48
CA PHE A 43 10.61 -1.89 1.38
C PHE A 43 12.11 -1.57 1.31
N ASP A 44 12.79 -1.33 2.44
CA ASP A 44 14.23 -1.08 2.44
C ASP A 44 15.01 -2.24 1.80
N ASN A 45 14.67 -3.48 2.15
CA ASN A 45 15.28 -4.68 1.56
C ASN A 45 14.99 -4.77 0.06
N LEU A 46 13.73 -4.59 -0.36
CA LEU A 46 13.34 -4.66 -1.77
C LEU A 46 14.01 -3.57 -2.62
N PHE A 47 14.11 -2.34 -2.10
CA PHE A 47 14.77 -1.25 -2.81
C PHE A 47 16.27 -1.50 -2.97
N ASN A 48 16.91 -2.11 -1.97
CA ASN A 48 18.32 -2.48 -2.05
C ASN A 48 18.55 -3.65 -3.03
N GLU A 49 17.71 -4.68 -2.98
CA GLU A 49 17.77 -5.82 -3.90
C GLU A 49 17.56 -5.41 -5.37
N HIS A 50 16.64 -4.44 -5.58
CA HIS A 50 16.25 -3.95 -6.91
C HIS A 50 16.79 -2.55 -7.22
N LYS A 51 18.00 -2.25 -6.75
CA LYS A 51 18.60 -0.91 -6.87
C LYS A 51 18.76 -0.41 -8.30
N ASN A 52 18.87 -1.31 -9.28
CA ASN A 52 19.09 -0.99 -10.70
C ASN A 52 17.77 -1.03 -11.52
N ALA A 53 16.64 -1.31 -10.90
CA ALA A 53 15.34 -1.43 -11.58
C ALA A 53 14.46 -0.20 -11.32
N ARG A 54 13.56 0.09 -12.23
CA ARG A 54 12.39 0.93 -11.95
C ARG A 54 11.45 0.14 -11.06
N ILE A 55 10.99 0.76 -9.97
CA ILE A 55 10.10 0.13 -9.00
C ILE A 55 8.68 0.69 -9.19
N ILE A 56 7.71 -0.19 -9.32
CA ILE A 56 6.29 0.16 -9.45
C ILE A 56 5.54 -0.51 -8.29
N ILE A 57 4.89 0.27 -7.44
CA ILE A 57 4.23 -0.24 -6.24
C ILE A 57 2.73 0.02 -6.37
N ALA A 58 1.96 -1.06 -6.39
CA ALA A 58 0.51 -1.01 -6.37
C ALA A 58 -0.01 -1.20 -4.93
N THR A 59 -0.81 -0.24 -4.47
CA THR A 59 -1.41 -0.27 -3.13
C THR A 59 -2.78 0.38 -3.13
N PHE A 60 -3.50 0.28 -2.00
CA PHE A 60 -4.73 1.02 -1.80
C PHE A 60 -4.44 2.51 -1.62
N ALA A 61 -5.18 3.35 -2.32
CA ALA A 61 -5.04 4.80 -2.20
C ALA A 61 -5.37 5.30 -0.78
N SER A 62 -6.28 4.62 -0.08
CA SER A 62 -6.68 4.95 1.29
C SER A 62 -5.63 4.64 2.36
N ASN A 63 -4.60 3.86 2.04
CA ASN A 63 -3.54 3.55 3.00
C ASN A 63 -2.43 4.62 2.95
N VAL A 64 -2.71 5.76 3.57
CA VAL A 64 -1.80 6.93 3.60
C VAL A 64 -0.47 6.60 4.30
N ASP A 65 -0.50 5.80 5.37
CA ASP A 65 0.71 5.35 6.07
C ASP A 65 1.64 4.55 5.14
N ARG A 66 1.07 3.67 4.31
CA ARG A 66 1.82 2.90 3.32
C ARG A 66 2.44 3.80 2.26
N VAL A 67 1.67 4.78 1.76
CA VAL A 67 2.16 5.77 0.80
C VAL A 67 3.31 6.57 1.41
N GLN A 68 3.21 6.98 2.68
CA GLN A 68 4.30 7.66 3.38
C GLN A 68 5.55 6.79 3.46
N GLN A 69 5.43 5.52 3.84
CA GLN A 69 6.57 4.60 3.90
C GLN A 69 7.27 4.44 2.55
N ILE A 70 6.50 4.36 1.46
CA ILE A 70 7.07 4.26 0.10
C ILE A 70 7.83 5.55 -0.26
N ILE A 71 7.25 6.72 0.02
CA ILE A 71 7.89 8.03 -0.25
C ILE A 71 9.17 8.17 0.56
N ASP A 72 9.13 7.86 1.86
CA ASP A 72 10.29 7.94 2.75
C ASP A 72 11.42 7.00 2.30
N THR A 73 11.07 5.78 1.89
CA THR A 73 12.04 4.83 1.35
C THR A 73 12.63 5.33 0.04
N ALA A 74 11.79 5.78 -0.90
CA ALA A 74 12.25 6.35 -2.17
C ALA A 74 13.22 7.52 -1.94
N TYR A 75 12.89 8.42 -1.02
CA TYR A 75 13.75 9.55 -0.65
C TYR A 75 15.11 9.09 -0.10
N ARG A 76 15.13 8.12 0.85
CA ARG A 76 16.39 7.56 1.39
C ARG A 76 17.27 6.93 0.31
N PHE A 77 16.67 6.32 -0.70
CA PHE A 77 17.37 5.72 -1.83
C PHE A 77 17.66 6.71 -2.97
N GLY A 78 17.38 7.99 -2.78
CA GLY A 78 17.62 9.04 -3.77
C GLY A 78 16.83 8.86 -5.06
N ARG A 79 15.60 8.33 -4.96
CA ARG A 79 14.69 8.10 -6.09
C ARG A 79 13.61 9.16 -6.15
N LYS A 80 13.13 9.43 -7.36
CA LYS A 80 11.95 10.26 -7.63
C LYS A 80 10.69 9.41 -7.57
N VAL A 81 9.62 9.98 -7.06
CA VAL A 81 8.32 9.32 -6.94
C VAL A 81 7.36 9.98 -7.93
N ALA A 82 6.72 9.18 -8.77
CA ALA A 82 5.59 9.62 -9.57
C ALA A 82 4.33 8.82 -9.15
N VAL A 83 3.19 9.46 -9.26
CA VAL A 83 1.92 8.88 -8.81
C VAL A 83 0.99 8.72 -10.01
N GLU A 84 0.34 7.55 -10.10
CA GLU A 84 -0.60 7.27 -11.18
C GLU A 84 -1.86 6.58 -10.65
N GLY A 85 -3.00 7.02 -11.23
CA GLY A 85 -4.33 6.62 -10.81
C GLY A 85 -5.07 7.75 -10.09
N ARG A 86 -6.27 8.06 -10.60
CA ARG A 86 -7.05 9.23 -10.17
C ARG A 86 -7.26 9.27 -8.64
N SER A 87 -7.66 8.16 -8.04
CA SER A 87 -7.88 8.10 -6.59
C SER A 87 -6.60 8.29 -5.79
N MET A 88 -5.47 7.75 -6.27
CA MET A 88 -4.18 7.89 -5.61
C MET A 88 -3.71 9.36 -5.63
N VAL A 89 -3.79 10.00 -6.79
CA VAL A 89 -3.43 11.43 -6.93
C VAL A 89 -4.27 12.30 -6.00
N ASN A 90 -5.60 12.08 -5.97
CA ASN A 90 -6.50 12.84 -5.11
C ASN A 90 -6.20 12.65 -3.62
N ILE A 91 -6.00 11.41 -3.17
CA ILE A 91 -5.71 11.11 -1.76
C ILE A 91 -4.37 11.72 -1.34
N ILE A 92 -3.33 11.60 -2.16
CA ILE A 92 -2.02 12.19 -1.87
C ILE A 92 -2.11 13.72 -1.76
N SER A 93 -2.85 14.37 -2.67
CA SER A 93 -3.06 15.82 -2.62
C SER A 93 -3.74 16.23 -1.31
N VAL A 94 -4.89 15.62 -0.99
CA VAL A 94 -5.66 15.95 0.22
C VAL A 94 -4.88 15.61 1.50
N ALA A 95 -4.22 14.45 1.55
CA ALA A 95 -3.44 14.04 2.72
C ALA A 95 -2.24 14.98 2.97
N SER A 96 -1.61 15.47 1.89
CA SER A 96 -0.52 16.45 1.99
C SER A 96 -1.04 17.81 2.46
N GLU A 97 -2.16 18.29 1.94
CA GLU A 97 -2.79 19.54 2.34
C GLU A 97 -3.19 19.53 3.83
N LEU A 98 -3.72 18.41 4.30
CA LEU A 98 -4.12 18.22 5.70
C LEU A 98 -2.93 17.90 6.64
N GLY A 99 -1.71 17.76 6.12
CA GLY A 99 -0.50 17.47 6.90
C GLY A 99 -0.36 16.01 7.36
N TYR A 100 -1.19 15.09 6.84
CA TYR A 100 -1.06 13.65 7.11
C TYR A 100 0.03 12.98 6.28
N LEU A 101 0.40 13.57 5.15
CA LEU A 101 1.46 13.09 4.28
C LEU A 101 2.54 14.16 4.15
N ARG A 102 3.80 13.77 4.40
CA ARG A 102 4.96 14.64 4.26
C ARG A 102 5.78 14.19 3.06
N ILE A 103 5.91 15.07 2.10
CA ILE A 103 6.68 14.79 0.87
C ILE A 103 7.95 15.64 0.92
N PRO A 104 9.14 15.01 1.04
CA PRO A 104 10.40 15.76 1.00
C PRO A 104 10.54 16.53 -0.32
N GLU A 105 11.17 17.70 -0.25
CA GLU A 105 11.41 18.52 -1.44
C GLU A 105 12.08 17.74 -2.56
N ASN A 106 11.71 18.03 -3.79
CA ASN A 106 12.25 17.42 -5.00
C ASN A 106 12.09 15.88 -5.07
N THR A 107 11.21 15.27 -4.28
CA THR A 107 10.94 13.82 -4.32
C THR A 107 9.82 13.48 -5.30
N LEU A 108 8.71 14.22 -5.25
CA LEU A 108 7.57 14.01 -6.14
C LEU A 108 7.81 14.66 -7.50
N ILE A 109 7.51 13.94 -8.57
CA ILE A 109 7.56 14.41 -9.95
C ILE A 109 6.24 14.09 -10.67
N GLU A 110 5.94 14.89 -11.69
CA GLU A 110 4.83 14.60 -12.58
C GLU A 110 5.08 13.33 -13.40
N ILE A 111 4.02 12.57 -13.70
CA ILE A 111 4.12 11.33 -14.45
C ILE A 111 4.80 11.52 -15.83
N ASP A 112 4.62 12.67 -16.47
CA ASP A 112 5.24 12.99 -17.77
C ASP A 112 6.74 13.22 -17.65
N GLN A 113 7.26 13.51 -16.47
CA GLN A 113 8.69 13.70 -16.21
C GLN A 113 9.45 12.38 -15.99
N VAL A 114 8.74 11.28 -15.76
CA VAL A 114 9.36 9.95 -15.53
C VAL A 114 10.36 9.59 -16.61
N LYS A 115 10.07 9.91 -17.87
CA LYS A 115 10.95 9.66 -19.02
C LYS A 115 12.31 10.39 -18.98
N ASN A 116 12.42 11.42 -18.14
CA ASN A 116 13.63 12.23 -18.00
C ASN A 116 14.61 11.69 -16.95
N TYR A 117 14.23 10.62 -16.26
CA TYR A 117 15.04 9.99 -15.22
C TYR A 117 15.42 8.56 -15.62
N PRO A 118 16.62 8.09 -15.25
CA PRO A 118 16.98 6.69 -15.43
C PRO A 118 16.11 5.79 -14.55
N ASP A 119 15.88 4.56 -15.01
CA ASP A 119 14.91 3.65 -14.36
C ASP A 119 15.20 3.41 -12.88
N GLU A 120 16.48 3.27 -12.51
CA GLU A 120 16.92 3.10 -11.12
C GLU A 120 16.67 4.31 -10.22
N LYS A 121 16.27 5.43 -10.78
CA LYS A 121 15.89 6.65 -10.04
C LYS A 121 14.40 6.87 -9.94
N VAL A 122 13.59 5.95 -10.41
CA VAL A 122 12.13 6.11 -10.48
C VAL A 122 11.42 5.08 -9.60
N VAL A 123 10.44 5.59 -8.86
CA VAL A 123 9.41 4.81 -8.16
C VAL A 123 8.04 5.30 -8.66
N LEU A 124 7.18 4.38 -9.06
CA LEU A 124 5.78 4.69 -9.37
C LEU A 124 4.89 4.16 -8.25
N ILE A 125 4.02 4.99 -7.70
CA ILE A 125 2.94 4.56 -6.81
C ILE A 125 1.66 4.55 -7.62
N THR A 126 0.96 3.42 -7.65
CA THR A 126 -0.19 3.26 -8.54
C THR A 126 -1.36 2.53 -7.88
N THR A 127 -2.54 2.71 -8.45
CA THR A 127 -3.74 1.91 -8.17
C THR A 127 -3.76 0.63 -9.02
N GLY A 128 -4.62 -0.31 -8.66
CA GLY A 128 -4.82 -1.55 -9.43
C GLY A 128 -4.28 -2.80 -8.74
N SER A 129 -4.02 -2.70 -7.44
CA SER A 129 -3.58 -3.85 -6.63
C SER A 129 -4.65 -4.95 -6.49
N GLN A 130 -5.90 -4.67 -6.88
CA GLN A 130 -7.02 -5.61 -6.86
C GLN A 130 -7.39 -6.13 -8.28
N GLY A 131 -6.60 -5.78 -9.30
CA GLY A 131 -6.84 -6.22 -10.68
C GLY A 131 -8.02 -5.54 -11.36
N GLU A 132 -8.46 -4.39 -10.85
CA GLU A 132 -9.55 -3.61 -11.45
C GLU A 132 -9.17 -3.18 -12.88
N SER A 133 -9.98 -3.51 -13.86
CA SER A 133 -9.65 -3.33 -15.28
C SER A 133 -9.34 -1.89 -15.69
N MET A 134 -9.96 -0.92 -15.03
CA MET A 134 -9.77 0.50 -15.32
C MET A 134 -8.65 1.15 -14.47
N ALA A 135 -8.08 0.42 -13.52
CA ALA A 135 -7.00 0.92 -12.69
C ALA A 135 -5.69 1.11 -13.49
N ALA A 136 -4.81 1.95 -12.97
CA ALA A 136 -3.60 2.34 -13.71
C ALA A 136 -2.69 1.14 -13.98
N LEU A 137 -2.42 0.27 -12.99
CA LEU A 137 -1.58 -0.91 -13.19
C LEU A 137 -2.17 -1.90 -14.21
N SER A 138 -3.48 -2.15 -14.18
CA SER A 138 -4.13 -3.04 -15.15
C SER A 138 -4.03 -2.49 -16.58
N ARG A 139 -4.15 -1.16 -16.75
CA ARG A 139 -3.94 -0.52 -18.04
C ARG A 139 -2.48 -0.59 -18.53
N MET A 140 -1.52 -0.51 -17.59
CA MET A 140 -0.09 -0.71 -17.90
C MET A 140 0.17 -2.16 -18.32
N ALA A 141 -0.41 -3.13 -17.61
CA ALA A 141 -0.30 -4.55 -17.93
C ALA A 141 -0.86 -4.88 -19.34
N ALA A 142 -1.96 -4.24 -19.71
CA ALA A 142 -2.63 -4.43 -21.01
C ALA A 142 -2.08 -3.55 -22.15
N ASP A 143 -1.00 -2.79 -21.96
CA ASP A 143 -0.41 -1.84 -22.92
C ASP A 143 -1.35 -0.72 -23.40
N ILE A 144 -2.37 -0.39 -22.63
CA ILE A 144 -3.31 0.69 -22.95
C ILE A 144 -3.12 1.94 -22.10
N HIS A 145 -2.09 1.95 -21.25
CA HIS A 145 -1.74 3.13 -20.46
C HIS A 145 -0.97 4.15 -21.32
N LYS A 146 -1.45 5.40 -21.36
CA LYS A 146 -0.96 6.41 -22.33
C LYS A 146 0.45 6.92 -22.04
N LYS A 147 0.92 6.85 -20.79
CA LYS A 147 2.15 7.52 -20.34
C LYS A 147 3.24 6.55 -19.88
N ILE A 148 2.86 5.38 -19.39
CA ILE A 148 3.78 4.39 -18.85
C ILE A 148 3.63 3.07 -19.60
N THR A 149 4.74 2.55 -20.07
CA THR A 149 4.88 1.20 -20.63
C THR A 149 5.71 0.36 -19.67
N ILE A 150 5.30 -0.86 -19.41
CA ILE A 150 6.06 -1.83 -18.61
C ILE A 150 7.26 -2.29 -19.43
N LYS A 151 8.43 -2.28 -18.77
CA LYS A 151 9.69 -2.70 -19.38
C LYS A 151 10.13 -4.05 -18.82
N PRO A 152 10.88 -4.85 -19.58
CA PRO A 152 11.67 -5.94 -19.02
C PRO A 152 12.56 -5.38 -17.90
N ASN A 153 12.71 -6.09 -16.81
CA ASN A 153 13.42 -5.68 -15.59
C ASN A 153 12.72 -4.65 -14.69
N ASP A 154 11.52 -4.16 -15.01
CA ASP A 154 10.73 -3.45 -14.00
C ASP A 154 10.48 -4.37 -12.82
N THR A 155 10.53 -3.82 -11.61
CA THR A 155 10.12 -4.52 -10.40
C THR A 155 8.76 -3.99 -9.98
N ILE A 156 7.76 -4.87 -9.95
CA ILE A 156 6.38 -4.52 -9.62
C ILE A 156 6.01 -5.17 -8.30
N ILE A 157 5.65 -4.35 -7.33
CA ILE A 157 5.36 -4.78 -5.96
C ILE A 157 3.87 -4.58 -5.70
N PHE A 158 3.17 -5.66 -5.37
CA PHE A 158 1.80 -5.60 -4.87
C PHE A 158 1.85 -5.47 -3.34
N SER A 159 1.56 -4.28 -2.85
CA SER A 159 1.54 -3.98 -1.41
C SER A 159 0.11 -4.01 -0.85
N SER A 160 -0.63 -5.03 -1.23
CA SER A 160 -1.96 -5.38 -0.72
C SER A 160 -2.27 -6.84 -1.03
N ASN A 161 -3.06 -7.49 -0.18
CA ASN A 161 -3.60 -8.81 -0.49
C ASN A 161 -4.88 -8.68 -1.34
N PRO A 162 -5.21 -9.66 -2.19
CA PRO A 162 -6.48 -9.69 -2.87
C PRO A 162 -7.63 -9.72 -1.87
N ILE A 163 -8.63 -8.89 -2.11
CA ILE A 163 -9.91 -9.02 -1.44
C ILE A 163 -10.57 -10.31 -1.95
N PRO A 164 -11.22 -11.11 -1.07
CA PRO A 164 -11.92 -12.32 -1.50
C PRO A 164 -12.83 -12.06 -2.72
N GLY A 165 -12.63 -12.84 -3.78
CA GLY A 165 -13.30 -12.69 -5.08
C GLY A 165 -12.48 -11.96 -6.15
N ASN A 166 -11.41 -11.27 -5.80
CA ASN A 166 -10.53 -10.56 -6.76
C ASN A 166 -9.31 -11.39 -7.22
N GLU A 167 -9.13 -12.62 -6.71
CA GLU A 167 -7.93 -13.43 -6.93
C GLU A 167 -7.66 -13.69 -8.41
N LYS A 168 -8.71 -13.96 -9.18
CA LYS A 168 -8.60 -14.19 -10.64
C LYS A 168 -8.15 -12.92 -11.37
N ALA A 169 -8.71 -11.77 -11.01
CA ALA A 169 -8.36 -10.50 -11.62
C ALA A 169 -6.92 -10.10 -11.31
N VAL A 170 -6.48 -10.26 -10.05
CA VAL A 170 -5.11 -10.00 -9.62
C VAL A 170 -4.14 -10.96 -10.32
N SER A 171 -4.44 -12.26 -10.35
CA SER A 171 -3.59 -13.27 -11.03
C SER A 171 -3.45 -12.97 -12.53
N LYS A 172 -4.51 -12.51 -13.18
CA LYS A 172 -4.45 -12.09 -14.59
C LYS A 172 -3.44 -10.96 -14.79
N VAL A 173 -3.52 -9.91 -13.99
CA VAL A 173 -2.60 -8.76 -14.06
C VAL A 173 -1.15 -9.20 -13.79
N ILE A 174 -0.93 -10.03 -12.77
CA ILE A 174 0.40 -10.59 -12.46
C ILE A 174 0.96 -11.33 -13.68
N ASN A 175 0.18 -12.20 -14.31
CA ASN A 175 0.60 -12.96 -15.48
C ASN A 175 0.94 -12.04 -16.67
N GLU A 176 0.10 -11.04 -16.96
CA GLU A 176 0.35 -10.06 -18.02
C GLU A 176 1.65 -9.29 -17.80
N LEU A 177 1.93 -8.86 -16.56
CA LEU A 177 3.17 -8.16 -16.19
C LEU A 177 4.39 -9.09 -16.31
N SER A 178 4.27 -10.34 -15.85
CA SER A 178 5.35 -11.33 -15.93
C SER A 178 5.69 -11.69 -17.38
N MET A 179 4.69 -11.80 -18.26
CA MET A 179 4.91 -12.03 -19.70
C MET A 179 5.68 -10.88 -20.39
N LYS A 180 5.66 -9.67 -19.80
CA LYS A 180 6.46 -8.53 -20.28
C LYS A 180 7.91 -8.53 -19.77
N GLY A 181 8.29 -9.55 -19.01
CA GLY A 181 9.62 -9.67 -18.41
C GLY A 181 9.80 -8.88 -17.11
N ALA A 182 8.73 -8.32 -16.55
CA ALA A 182 8.79 -7.66 -15.26
C ALA A 182 8.91 -8.68 -14.12
N LYS A 183 9.67 -8.32 -13.08
CA LYS A 183 9.71 -9.09 -11.83
C LYS A 183 8.53 -8.66 -10.95
N VAL A 184 7.61 -9.59 -10.67
CA VAL A 184 6.44 -9.32 -9.83
C VAL A 184 6.65 -9.89 -8.43
N ILE A 185 6.49 -9.04 -7.41
CA ILE A 185 6.59 -9.37 -5.99
C ILE A 185 5.21 -9.20 -5.37
N PHE A 186 4.69 -10.29 -4.82
CA PHE A 186 3.31 -10.34 -4.35
C PHE A 186 3.19 -10.79 -2.88
N GLN A 187 4.23 -11.31 -2.25
CA GLN A 187 4.23 -11.83 -0.89
C GLN A 187 4.96 -10.88 0.06
N ASP A 188 4.54 -10.90 1.33
CA ASP A 188 5.20 -10.26 2.49
C ASP A 188 5.29 -8.72 2.48
N VAL A 189 4.60 -8.05 1.56
CA VAL A 189 4.61 -6.57 1.44
C VAL A 189 3.31 -5.93 1.94
N HIS A 190 2.52 -6.71 2.68
CA HIS A 190 1.23 -6.23 3.21
C HIS A 190 1.02 -6.70 4.64
N VAL A 191 0.60 -5.76 5.47
CA VAL A 191 0.00 -6.03 6.78
C VAL A 191 -1.48 -5.67 6.69
N SER A 192 -2.33 -6.57 7.16
CA SER A 192 -3.77 -6.30 7.23
C SER A 192 -4.04 -5.18 8.23
N GLY A 193 -4.86 -4.21 7.87
CA GLY A 193 -5.33 -3.18 8.80
C GLY A 193 -6.45 -3.66 9.74
N HIS A 194 -6.92 -4.91 9.57
CA HIS A 194 -8.02 -5.47 10.36
C HIS A 194 -7.50 -6.24 11.57
N ALA A 195 -8.12 -5.99 12.73
CA ALA A 195 -7.77 -6.64 13.98
C ALA A 195 -7.96 -8.16 13.92
N CYS A 196 -7.00 -8.91 14.45
CA CYS A 196 -7.07 -10.35 14.61
C CYS A 196 -7.80 -10.73 15.91
N GLN A 197 -7.93 -12.03 16.14
CA GLN A 197 -8.75 -12.59 17.22
C GLN A 197 -8.42 -12.02 18.61
N GLU A 198 -7.13 -11.92 18.95
CA GLU A 198 -6.73 -11.50 20.30
C GLU A 198 -6.94 -10.00 20.54
N GLU A 199 -6.82 -9.18 19.50
CA GLU A 199 -7.13 -7.75 19.58
C GLU A 199 -8.63 -7.52 19.79
N ILE A 200 -9.48 -8.26 19.08
CA ILE A 200 -10.93 -8.18 19.24
C ILE A 200 -11.35 -8.64 20.65
N LYS A 201 -10.78 -9.74 21.15
CA LYS A 201 -10.99 -10.21 22.52
C LYS A 201 -10.58 -9.17 23.56
N LEU A 202 -9.43 -8.52 23.34
CA LEU A 202 -8.95 -7.47 24.23
C LEU A 202 -9.95 -6.30 24.31
N ILE A 203 -10.38 -5.78 23.15
CA ILE A 203 -11.35 -4.67 23.10
C ILE A 203 -12.69 -5.10 23.75
N TYR A 204 -13.19 -6.29 23.43
CA TYR A 204 -14.40 -6.83 24.04
C TYR A 204 -14.27 -6.89 25.58
N SER A 205 -13.15 -7.38 26.08
CA SER A 205 -12.89 -7.51 27.53
C SER A 205 -12.79 -6.16 28.25
N LEU A 206 -12.31 -5.13 27.57
CA LEU A 206 -12.23 -3.77 28.13
C LEU A 206 -13.59 -3.05 28.11
N VAL A 207 -14.33 -3.19 27.02
CA VAL A 207 -15.61 -2.49 26.81
C VAL A 207 -16.76 -3.17 27.57
N LYS A 208 -16.77 -4.50 27.65
CA LYS A 208 -17.79 -5.32 28.35
C LYS A 208 -19.23 -4.92 27.96
N PRO A 209 -19.58 -5.06 26.69
CA PRO A 209 -20.91 -4.68 26.22
C PRO A 209 -22.00 -5.59 26.77
#